data_a44aa0593176c493e9f9914cad4a1e56
#
_entry.id   a44aa0593176c493e9f9914cad4a1e56
#
_cell.length_a   1.000
_cell.length_b   1.000
_cell.length_c   1.000
_cell.angle_alpha   90.00
_cell.angle_beta   90.00
_cell.angle_gamma   90.00
#
_symmetry.space_group_name_H-M   'P 1'
#
loop_
_entity.id
_entity.type
_entity.pdbx_description
1 polymer ?
#
loop_
_entity_poly.entity_id
_entity_poly.type
_entity_poly.pdbx_seq_one_letter_code
_entity_poly.pdbx_strand_id
1 'polypeptide(L)'
;MFLGNGNNHPNFLYIYLGTFIGGAIVLNGQLFNPDLKFTSSIGTIPIKNGSGYSQLIEIASLNSLEQDLKKNGYDSKLLIMEKELPPEVRLMFDSWLKQTLEGIKWSIVSVNSVINTNLVIIDAHLSRNLLAEINLKLKNLLEDFHWEATEPVTIESGTIGKHARALGSAIIPFN
;
A
#
# COMPACT_ATOMS: atom_id res chain seq x y z
N MET A 1 -9.44 -16.16 -9.43
CA MET A 1 -10.44 -15.08 -9.42
C MET A 1 -10.01 -14.05 -8.39
N PHE A 2 -9.69 -12.83 -8.81
CA PHE A 2 -9.34 -11.75 -7.88
C PHE A 2 -10.62 -11.09 -7.38
N LEU A 3 -10.59 -10.53 -6.17
CA LEU A 3 -11.70 -9.78 -5.61
C LEU A 3 -11.48 -8.28 -5.86
N GLY A 4 -12.56 -7.54 -5.93
CA GLY A 4 -12.52 -6.10 -6.16
C GLY A 4 -12.23 -5.74 -7.62
N ASN A 5 -11.72 -4.51 -7.83
CA ASN A 5 -11.47 -3.95 -9.17
C ASN A 5 -10.30 -4.61 -9.92
N GLY A 6 -9.44 -5.38 -9.26
CA GLY A 6 -8.36 -6.15 -9.91
C GLY A 6 -8.85 -7.15 -10.96
N ASN A 7 -10.12 -7.58 -10.92
CA ASN A 7 -10.69 -8.49 -11.92
C ASN A 7 -10.72 -7.91 -13.34
N ASN A 8 -10.66 -6.61 -13.50
CA ASN A 8 -10.75 -5.91 -14.78
C ASN A 8 -9.38 -5.73 -15.47
N HIS A 9 -8.29 -6.08 -14.77
CA HIS A 9 -6.94 -5.83 -15.24
C HIS A 9 -6.10 -7.10 -15.22
N PRO A 10 -5.44 -7.47 -16.34
CA PRO A 10 -4.61 -8.68 -16.39
C PRO A 10 -3.26 -8.51 -15.67
N ASN A 11 -2.74 -7.28 -15.57
CA ASN A 11 -1.44 -6.98 -14.99
C ASN A 11 -1.56 -5.82 -14.02
N PHE A 12 -1.16 -5.99 -12.77
CA PHE A 12 -1.13 -4.92 -11.79
C PHE A 12 -0.27 -5.29 -10.57
N LEU A 13 0.21 -4.27 -9.88
CA LEU A 13 0.74 -4.37 -8.54
C LEU A 13 -0.37 -4.03 -7.54
N TYR A 14 -0.65 -4.91 -6.60
CA TYR A 14 -1.56 -4.65 -5.49
C TYR A 14 -0.75 -4.36 -4.24
N ILE A 15 -1.05 -3.26 -3.55
CA ILE A 15 -0.46 -2.88 -2.26
C ILE A 15 -1.57 -2.73 -1.23
N TYR A 16 -1.38 -3.34 -0.08
CA TYR A 16 -2.30 -3.26 1.04
C TYR A 16 -1.62 -2.64 2.27
N LEU A 17 -2.14 -1.51 2.72
CA LEU A 17 -1.74 -0.84 3.94
C LEU A 17 -2.57 -1.38 5.11
N GLY A 18 -2.02 -2.35 5.81
CA GLY A 18 -2.60 -2.94 7.02
C GLY A 18 -1.69 -2.72 8.22
N THR A 19 -1.91 -3.47 9.31
CA THR A 19 -1.00 -3.53 10.45
C THR A 19 0.45 -3.71 9.98
N PHE A 20 0.63 -4.58 8.97
CA PHE A 20 1.86 -4.65 8.17
C PHE A 20 1.51 -4.42 6.71
N ILE A 21 2.35 -3.67 6.00
CA ILE A 21 2.21 -3.50 4.55
C ILE A 21 2.48 -4.83 3.86
N GLY A 22 1.66 -5.12 2.87
CA GLY A 22 1.82 -6.28 2.01
C GLY A 22 1.45 -5.95 0.57
N GLY A 23 1.63 -6.91 -0.32
CA GLY A 23 1.25 -6.72 -1.71
C GLY A 23 1.28 -8.02 -2.50
N ALA A 24 0.84 -7.91 -3.74
CA ALA A 24 0.86 -9.01 -4.70
C ALA A 24 1.07 -8.44 -6.11
N ILE A 25 1.78 -9.19 -6.93
CA ILE A 25 1.92 -8.90 -8.35
C ILE A 25 1.03 -9.88 -9.10
N VAL A 26 0.24 -9.35 -10.00
CA VAL A 26 -0.61 -10.12 -10.92
C VAL A 26 -0.11 -9.89 -12.34
N LEU A 27 0.12 -10.98 -13.06
CA LEU A 27 0.55 -10.98 -14.45
C LEU A 27 -0.31 -11.96 -15.23
N ASN A 28 -0.86 -11.51 -16.37
CA ASN A 28 -1.75 -12.28 -17.23
C ASN A 28 -2.95 -12.89 -16.46
N GLY A 29 -3.49 -12.14 -15.49
CA GLY A 29 -4.61 -12.58 -14.66
C GLY A 29 -4.27 -13.63 -13.62
N GLN A 30 -2.98 -13.89 -13.37
CA GLN A 30 -2.50 -14.86 -12.38
C GLN A 30 -1.56 -14.20 -11.36
N LEU A 31 -1.59 -14.70 -10.13
CA LEU A 31 -0.61 -14.29 -9.13
C LEU A 31 0.79 -14.69 -9.56
N PHE A 32 1.70 -13.74 -9.51
CA PHE A 32 3.11 -14.03 -9.70
C PHE A 32 3.64 -14.81 -8.49
N ASN A 33 4.22 -16.00 -8.74
CA ASN A 33 4.70 -16.93 -7.71
C ASN A 33 3.64 -17.33 -6.66
N PRO A 34 2.55 -18.01 -7.05
CA PRO A 34 1.48 -18.41 -6.13
C PRO A 34 1.94 -19.42 -5.07
N ASP A 35 3.00 -20.19 -5.32
CA ASP A 35 3.52 -21.24 -4.42
C ASP A 35 4.42 -20.72 -3.28
N LEU A 36 4.74 -19.44 -3.28
CA LEU A 36 5.51 -18.85 -2.19
C LEU A 36 4.62 -18.70 -0.95
N LYS A 37 5.11 -19.24 0.19
CA LYS A 37 4.46 -19.06 1.51
C LYS A 37 4.28 -17.60 1.92
N PHE A 38 4.95 -16.67 1.22
CA PHE A 38 4.88 -15.24 1.40
C PHE A 38 4.42 -14.60 0.09
N THR A 39 3.20 -14.11 0.07
CA THR A 39 2.71 -13.26 -1.00
C THR A 39 3.55 -11.98 -1.02
N SER A 40 4.21 -11.73 -2.11
CA SER A 40 5.11 -10.63 -2.44
C SER A 40 5.88 -9.99 -1.26
N SER A 41 7.19 -10.06 -1.34
CA SER A 41 8.11 -9.43 -0.36
C SER A 41 8.20 -7.90 -0.50
N ILE A 42 7.15 -7.22 -0.98
CA ILE A 42 7.19 -5.77 -1.20
C ILE A 42 7.60 -5.01 0.07
N GLY A 43 7.16 -5.50 1.23
CA GLY A 43 7.53 -4.92 2.52
C GLY A 43 9.03 -4.98 2.84
N THR A 44 9.80 -5.82 2.14
CA THR A 44 11.26 -5.95 2.36
C THR A 44 12.09 -5.03 1.45
N ILE A 45 11.46 -4.27 0.56
CA ILE A 45 12.17 -3.32 -0.31
C ILE A 45 12.92 -2.32 0.57
N PRO A 46 14.26 -2.18 0.36
CA PRO A 46 15.06 -1.23 1.12
C PRO A 46 14.75 0.21 0.67
N ILE A 47 14.40 1.05 1.63
CA ILE A 47 14.11 2.47 1.43
C ILE A 47 15.19 3.28 2.14
N LYS A 48 15.76 4.24 1.45
CA LYS A 48 16.78 5.13 2.04
C LYS A 48 16.16 5.95 3.18
N ASN A 49 16.81 5.90 4.34
CA ASN A 49 16.38 6.62 5.54
C ASN A 49 17.59 7.31 6.18
N GLY A 50 17.72 8.63 5.96
CA GLY A 50 18.89 9.37 6.39
C GLY A 50 20.18 8.83 5.76
N SER A 51 21.13 8.42 6.59
CA SER A 51 22.41 7.81 6.16
C SER A 51 22.35 6.29 5.97
N GLY A 52 21.21 5.65 6.29
CA GLY A 52 21.00 4.20 6.25
C GLY A 52 19.83 3.79 5.36
N TYR A 53 19.37 2.58 5.60
CA TYR A 53 18.22 2.00 4.93
C TYR A 53 17.29 1.39 5.98
N SER A 54 15.98 1.53 5.76
CA SER A 54 14.93 0.79 6.45
C SER A 54 14.17 -0.07 5.45
N GLN A 55 13.47 -1.10 5.91
CA GLN A 55 12.56 -1.83 5.04
C GLN A 55 11.23 -1.07 4.91
N LEU A 56 10.56 -1.20 3.78
CA LEU A 56 9.26 -0.58 3.55
C LEU A 56 8.24 -0.96 4.65
N ILE A 57 8.31 -2.20 5.15
CA ILE A 57 7.42 -2.69 6.23
C ILE A 57 7.59 -1.89 7.53
N GLU A 58 8.78 -1.37 7.81
CA GLU A 58 9.06 -0.56 9.00
C GLU A 58 8.48 0.85 8.86
N ILE A 59 8.45 1.37 7.61
CA ILE A 59 8.07 2.75 7.31
C ILE A 59 6.58 2.89 7.04
N ALA A 60 6.01 1.99 6.22
CA ALA A 60 4.67 2.15 5.64
C ALA A 60 3.59 1.29 6.30
N SER A 61 3.93 0.49 7.31
CA SER A 61 2.93 -0.28 8.06
C SER A 61 2.13 0.61 9.01
N LEU A 62 0.83 0.34 9.15
CA LEU A 62 0.00 1.07 10.12
C LEU A 62 0.41 0.80 11.57
N ASN A 63 1.11 -0.30 11.84
CA ASN A 63 1.55 -0.65 13.19
C ASN A 63 2.32 0.48 13.90
N SER A 64 3.22 1.18 13.21
CA SER A 64 3.97 2.30 13.79
C SER A 64 3.05 3.45 14.18
N LEU A 65 2.13 3.84 13.29
CA LEU A 65 1.13 4.86 13.55
C LEU A 65 0.17 4.46 14.68
N GLU A 66 -0.32 3.21 14.68
CA GLU A 66 -1.20 2.67 15.72
C GLU A 66 -0.52 2.70 17.10
N GLN A 67 0.77 2.35 17.18
CA GLN A 67 1.55 2.43 18.42
C GLN A 67 1.72 3.87 18.90
N ASP A 68 2.00 4.81 17.99
CA ASP A 68 2.16 6.21 18.37
C ASP A 68 0.83 6.83 18.83
N LEU A 69 -0.28 6.51 18.18
CA LEU A 69 -1.61 6.87 18.66
C LEU A 69 -1.87 6.34 20.06
N LYS A 70 -1.61 5.06 20.30
CA LYS A 70 -1.80 4.42 21.62
C LYS A 70 -0.94 5.07 22.71
N LYS A 71 0.32 5.37 22.42
CA LYS A 71 1.23 6.07 23.37
C LYS A 71 0.69 7.45 23.78
N ASN A 72 -0.02 8.12 22.88
CA ASN A 72 -0.62 9.43 23.10
C ASN A 72 -2.10 9.35 23.56
N GLY A 73 -2.61 8.16 23.91
CA GLY A 73 -3.94 7.97 24.47
C GLY A 73 -5.09 7.93 23.46
N TYR A 74 -4.78 7.78 22.17
CA TYR A 74 -5.79 7.70 21.10
C TYR A 74 -6.06 6.26 20.66
N ASP A 75 -7.33 5.96 20.33
CA ASP A 75 -7.74 4.68 19.75
C ASP A 75 -7.48 4.69 18.22
N SER A 76 -6.76 3.69 17.73
CA SER A 76 -6.49 3.51 16.29
C SER A 76 -7.76 3.33 15.45
N LYS A 77 -8.91 3.00 16.06
CA LYS A 77 -10.22 2.97 15.36
C LYS A 77 -10.58 4.30 14.73
N LEU A 78 -10.03 5.42 15.21
CA LEU A 78 -10.21 6.73 14.58
C LEU A 78 -9.78 6.74 13.11
N LEU A 79 -8.76 5.94 12.75
CA LEU A 79 -8.27 5.84 11.37
C LEU A 79 -9.25 5.12 10.42
N ILE A 80 -10.20 4.35 10.96
CA ILE A 80 -11.16 3.54 10.18
C ILE A 80 -12.51 4.23 10.07
N MET A 81 -12.76 5.19 10.97
CA MET A 81 -14.02 5.93 10.98
C MET A 81 -14.07 6.95 9.83
N GLU A 82 -15.23 7.05 9.16
CA GLU A 82 -15.47 8.07 8.12
C GLU A 82 -15.77 9.44 8.76
N LYS A 83 -14.85 9.91 9.60
CA LYS A 83 -14.93 11.18 10.33
C LYS A 83 -13.62 11.92 10.20
N GLU A 84 -13.65 13.23 10.40
CA GLU A 84 -12.43 14.03 10.51
C GLU A 84 -11.60 13.59 11.71
N LEU A 85 -10.30 13.49 11.51
CA LEU A 85 -9.37 13.17 12.59
C LEU A 85 -9.24 14.36 13.54
N PRO A 86 -9.16 14.11 14.87
CA PRO A 86 -8.76 15.15 15.82
C PRO A 86 -7.42 15.78 15.39
N PRO A 87 -7.16 17.07 15.67
CA PRO A 87 -5.97 17.77 15.19
C PRO A 87 -4.66 17.06 15.55
N GLU A 88 -4.53 16.52 16.74
CA GLU A 88 -3.33 15.81 17.19
C GLU A 88 -3.15 14.48 16.46
N VAL A 89 -4.23 13.73 16.24
CA VAL A 89 -4.24 12.49 15.45
C VAL A 89 -3.89 12.79 14.00
N ARG A 90 -4.40 13.90 13.47
CA ARG A 90 -4.08 14.36 12.12
C ARG A 90 -2.59 14.65 11.95
N LEU A 91 -1.96 15.31 12.90
CA LEU A 91 -0.51 15.56 12.86
C LEU A 91 0.31 14.27 12.86
N MET A 92 -0.08 13.28 13.68
CA MET A 92 0.58 11.97 13.69
C MET A 92 0.40 11.25 12.37
N PHE A 93 -0.82 11.26 11.81
CA PHE A 93 -1.12 10.67 10.52
C PHE A 93 -0.30 11.32 9.40
N ASP A 94 -0.23 12.65 9.36
CA ASP A 94 0.53 13.39 8.33
C ASP A 94 2.03 13.12 8.42
N SER A 95 2.57 13.00 9.63
CA SER A 95 3.98 12.65 9.83
C SER A 95 4.30 11.25 9.31
N TRP A 96 3.48 10.26 9.65
CA TRP A 96 3.58 8.90 9.14
C TRP A 96 3.38 8.86 7.61
N LEU A 97 2.38 9.56 7.10
CA LEU A 97 2.04 9.59 5.69
C LEU A 97 3.18 10.10 4.81
N LYS A 98 3.89 11.13 5.24
CA LYS A 98 5.02 11.70 4.51
C LYS A 98 6.09 10.66 4.19
N GLN A 99 6.50 9.86 5.18
CA GLN A 99 7.51 8.81 4.99
C GLN A 99 6.95 7.63 4.20
N THR A 100 5.71 7.26 4.46
CA THR A 100 4.98 6.18 3.78
C THR A 100 4.87 6.44 2.29
N LEU A 101 4.49 7.65 1.89
CA LEU A 101 4.36 8.01 0.47
C LEU A 101 5.69 7.91 -0.28
N GLU A 102 6.79 8.39 0.30
CA GLU A 102 8.12 8.25 -0.31
C GLU A 102 8.53 6.77 -0.42
N GLY A 103 8.29 5.98 0.62
CA GLY A 103 8.59 4.55 0.59
C GLY A 103 7.79 3.81 -0.47
N ILE A 104 6.49 4.06 -0.56
CA ILE A 104 5.61 3.43 -1.56
C ILE A 104 6.00 3.89 -2.97
N LYS A 105 6.26 5.18 -3.19
CA LYS A 105 6.71 5.70 -4.49
C LYS A 105 7.93 4.94 -4.99
N TRP A 106 8.99 4.83 -4.19
CA TRP A 106 10.19 4.13 -4.59
C TRP A 106 9.97 2.63 -4.79
N SER A 107 9.07 2.03 -4.03
CA SER A 107 8.70 0.61 -4.21
C SER A 107 7.97 0.39 -5.53
N ILE A 108 7.04 1.26 -5.90
CA ILE A 108 6.33 1.23 -7.19
C ILE A 108 7.33 1.40 -8.34
N VAL A 109 8.20 2.41 -8.27
CA VAL A 109 9.22 2.65 -9.31
C VAL A 109 10.12 1.44 -9.45
N SER A 110 10.59 0.85 -8.34
CA SER A 110 11.46 -0.33 -8.36
C SER A 110 10.78 -1.54 -9.01
N VAL A 111 9.55 -1.83 -8.64
CA VAL A 111 8.77 -2.95 -9.21
C VAL A 111 8.49 -2.70 -10.68
N ASN A 112 8.04 -1.50 -11.03
CA ASN A 112 7.70 -1.16 -12.43
C ASN A 112 8.91 -1.20 -13.35
N SER A 113 10.10 -0.83 -12.86
CA SER A 113 11.35 -0.91 -13.62
C SER A 113 11.75 -2.34 -14.01
N VAL A 114 11.22 -3.36 -13.32
CA VAL A 114 11.55 -4.76 -13.59
C VAL A 114 10.40 -5.48 -14.31
N ILE A 115 9.16 -5.20 -13.93
CA ILE A 115 7.99 -5.99 -14.35
C ILE A 115 7.07 -5.20 -15.30
N ASN A 116 7.11 -3.87 -15.27
CA ASN A 116 6.31 -2.99 -16.12
C ASN A 116 4.79 -3.25 -16.01
N THR A 117 4.26 -3.15 -14.78
CA THR A 117 2.83 -3.38 -14.53
C THR A 117 1.93 -2.19 -14.83
N ASN A 118 2.45 -1.01 -14.99
CA ASN A 118 1.81 0.31 -15.23
C ASN A 118 0.48 0.60 -14.49
N LEU A 119 -0.07 -0.35 -13.75
CA LEU A 119 -1.22 -0.18 -12.86
C LEU A 119 -0.86 -0.61 -11.44
N VAL A 120 -1.17 0.25 -10.48
CA VAL A 120 -1.05 -0.06 -9.04
C VAL A 120 -2.39 0.15 -8.37
N ILE A 121 -2.85 -0.86 -7.66
CA ILE A 121 -4.06 -0.80 -6.84
C ILE A 121 -3.63 -0.69 -5.39
N ILE A 122 -3.98 0.42 -4.74
CA ILE A 122 -3.71 0.65 -3.32
C ILE A 122 -5.00 0.44 -2.52
N ASP A 123 -4.93 -0.43 -1.54
CA ASP A 123 -6.01 -0.63 -0.57
C ASP A 123 -5.49 -0.51 0.86
N ALA A 124 -6.36 -0.27 1.83
CA ALA A 124 -5.93 -0.02 3.19
C ALA A 124 -6.96 -0.40 4.25
N HIS A 125 -6.48 -0.69 5.45
CA HIS A 125 -7.31 -0.76 6.66
C HIS A 125 -7.50 0.64 7.26
N LEU A 126 -8.01 1.55 6.43
CA LEU A 126 -8.29 2.94 6.75
C LEU A 126 -9.70 3.32 6.28
N SER A 127 -10.17 4.49 6.72
CA SER A 127 -11.38 5.09 6.14
C SER A 127 -11.18 5.37 4.65
N ARG A 128 -12.27 5.42 3.89
CA ARG A 128 -12.21 5.69 2.44
C ARG A 128 -11.66 7.06 2.14
N ASN A 129 -11.94 8.05 2.99
CA ASN A 129 -11.43 9.41 2.85
C ASN A 129 -9.90 9.44 2.99
N LEU A 130 -9.33 8.75 3.98
CA LEU A 130 -7.88 8.68 4.17
C LEU A 130 -7.19 7.89 3.05
N LEU A 131 -7.80 6.80 2.57
CA LEU A 131 -7.29 6.06 1.41
C LEU A 131 -7.30 6.93 0.14
N ALA A 132 -8.38 7.67 -0.10
CA ALA A 132 -8.46 8.58 -1.24
C ALA A 132 -7.39 9.68 -1.19
N GLU A 133 -7.13 10.23 0.00
CA GLU A 133 -6.05 11.20 0.22
C GLU A 133 -4.67 10.60 -0.09
N ILE A 134 -4.39 9.39 0.41
CA ILE A 134 -3.13 8.67 0.13
C ILE A 134 -2.94 8.53 -1.38
N ASN A 135 -3.96 8.03 -2.07
CA ASN A 135 -3.90 7.78 -3.51
C ASN A 135 -3.71 9.06 -4.32
N LEU A 136 -4.39 10.14 -3.95
CA LEU A 136 -4.23 11.44 -4.61
C LEU A 136 -2.80 11.98 -4.44
N LYS A 137 -2.27 11.94 -3.21
CA LYS A 137 -0.90 12.42 -2.94
C LYS A 137 0.14 11.55 -3.64
N LEU A 138 -0.05 10.23 -3.67
CA LEU A 138 0.86 9.31 -4.35
C LEU A 138 0.83 9.52 -5.87
N LYS A 139 -0.36 9.73 -6.45
CA LYS A 139 -0.52 10.05 -7.86
C LYS A 139 0.27 11.30 -8.22
N ASN A 140 0.13 12.40 -7.47
CA ASN A 140 0.87 13.63 -7.70
C ASN A 140 2.40 13.41 -7.63
N LEU A 141 2.89 12.64 -6.65
CA LEU A 141 4.31 12.30 -6.52
C LEU A 141 4.85 11.47 -7.68
N LEU A 142 4.02 10.65 -8.32
CA LEU A 142 4.39 9.83 -9.47
C LEU A 142 4.25 10.59 -10.80
N GLU A 143 3.36 11.58 -10.90
CA GLU A 143 3.29 12.50 -12.05
C GLU A 143 4.55 13.34 -12.19
N ASP A 144 5.15 13.75 -11.07
CA ASP A 144 6.41 14.50 -11.04
C ASP A 144 7.65 13.61 -11.30
N PHE A 145 7.48 12.29 -11.34
CA PHE A 145 8.58 11.37 -11.59
C PHE A 145 8.87 11.26 -13.09
N HIS A 146 10.15 11.34 -13.45
CA HIS A 146 10.56 11.29 -14.84
C HIS A 146 10.66 9.83 -15.34
N TRP A 147 9.71 9.44 -16.18
CA TRP A 147 9.60 8.10 -16.77
C TRP A 147 10.27 8.07 -18.15
N GLU A 148 11.56 7.71 -18.23
CA GLU A 148 12.25 7.70 -19.54
C GLU A 148 12.10 6.40 -20.33
N ALA A 149 12.08 5.26 -19.63
CA ALA A 149 12.12 3.94 -20.27
C ALA A 149 10.90 3.05 -19.96
N THR A 150 9.95 3.55 -19.19
CA THR A 150 8.73 2.85 -18.80
C THR A 150 7.52 3.76 -18.95
N GLU A 151 6.34 3.19 -19.07
CA GLU A 151 5.10 3.97 -19.08
C GLU A 151 4.80 4.52 -17.66
N PRO A 152 4.17 5.70 -17.56
CA PRO A 152 3.68 6.24 -16.30
C PRO A 152 2.73 5.27 -15.62
N VAL A 153 2.84 5.18 -14.29
CA VAL A 153 2.00 4.30 -13.48
C VAL A 153 0.66 4.97 -13.17
N THR A 154 -0.42 4.23 -13.36
CA THR A 154 -1.77 4.62 -12.93
C THR A 154 -2.04 4.10 -11.52
N ILE A 155 -2.62 4.93 -10.65
CA ILE A 155 -3.03 4.55 -9.30
C ILE A 155 -4.55 4.43 -9.23
N GLU A 156 -5.03 3.28 -8.75
CA GLU A 156 -6.43 3.04 -8.43
C GLU A 156 -6.63 2.70 -6.95
N SER A 157 -7.79 3.10 -6.42
CA SER A 157 -8.20 2.69 -5.07
C SER A 157 -8.73 1.27 -5.07
N GLY A 158 -8.24 0.42 -4.19
CA GLY A 158 -8.81 -0.90 -3.94
C GLY A 158 -10.21 -0.81 -3.34
N THR A 159 -11.04 -1.81 -3.61
CA THR A 159 -12.43 -1.87 -3.17
C THR A 159 -12.69 -2.87 -2.05
N ILE A 160 -11.68 -3.63 -1.65
CA ILE A 160 -11.81 -4.70 -0.65
C ILE A 160 -11.73 -4.14 0.78
N GLY A 161 -10.87 -3.13 1.00
CA GLY A 161 -10.73 -2.42 2.27
C GLY A 161 -10.39 -3.35 3.43
N LYS A 162 -11.06 -3.14 4.58
CA LYS A 162 -10.86 -3.92 5.81
C LYS A 162 -11.05 -5.44 5.66
N HIS A 163 -11.70 -5.89 4.58
CA HIS A 163 -11.93 -7.31 4.31
C HIS A 163 -10.79 -7.98 3.55
N ALA A 164 -9.78 -7.24 3.05
CA ALA A 164 -8.67 -7.78 2.26
C ALA A 164 -7.92 -8.93 2.99
N ARG A 165 -7.74 -8.80 4.29
CA ARG A 165 -7.07 -9.80 5.12
C ARG A 165 -7.86 -11.12 5.19
N ALA A 166 -9.16 -11.05 5.41
CA ALA A 166 -10.03 -12.22 5.48
C ALA A 166 -10.18 -12.89 4.11
N LEU A 167 -10.25 -12.08 3.06
CA LEU A 167 -10.42 -12.57 1.69
C LEU A 167 -9.13 -13.16 1.11
N GLY A 168 -7.97 -12.57 1.41
CA GLY A 168 -6.67 -13.11 0.99
C GLY A 168 -6.40 -14.50 1.55
N SER A 169 -6.77 -14.76 2.82
CA SER A 169 -6.66 -16.09 3.42
C SER A 169 -7.69 -17.10 2.90
N ALA A 170 -8.84 -16.65 2.39
CA ALA A 170 -9.90 -17.50 1.85
C ALA A 170 -9.68 -17.89 0.38
N ILE A 171 -8.79 -17.17 -0.34
CA ILE A 171 -8.49 -17.42 -1.76
C ILE A 171 -7.27 -18.35 -1.94
N ILE A 172 -6.50 -18.61 -0.89
CA ILE A 172 -5.47 -19.65 -0.96
C ILE A 172 -6.19 -20.98 -1.13
N PRO A 173 -6.05 -21.66 -2.28
CA PRO A 173 -6.70 -22.94 -2.47
C PRO A 173 -6.20 -23.92 -1.40
N PHE A 174 -7.13 -24.59 -0.75
CA PHE A 174 -6.82 -25.82 -0.02
C PHE A 174 -6.45 -26.87 -1.08
N ASN A 175 -5.17 -27.01 -1.39
CA ASN A 175 -4.61 -28.15 -2.10
C ASN A 175 -4.08 -29.15 -1.07
#